data_b78f43b3af23622ecfaed1c3af0e7957
#
_entry.id   b78f43b3af23622ecfaed1c3af0e7957
#
_cell.length_a   1.000
_cell.length_b   1.000
_cell.length_c   1.000
_cell.angle_alpha   90.00
_cell.angle_beta   90.00
_cell.angle_gamma   90.00
#
_symmetry.space_group_name_H-M   'P 1'
#
loop_
_entity.id
_entity.type
_entity.pdbx_description
1 polymer ?
#
loop_
_entity_poly.entity_id
_entity_poly.type
_entity_poly.pdbx_seq_one_letter_code
_entity_poly.pdbx_strand_id
1 'polypeptide(L)'
;MIKRISIIFSFWVLGLFTLMIISSKPLDFRNSVPRPPNESVEESIQLTPVKHDDPVVLPHNMLCPQWTQIAIDVGWREEDLPMLDYIIHRESRCFTASYSNTDPNGGSYGLTQVNGYWCNSSQWYPDGYLQVFGVLEQCEDLFYPRTNLLSARLIWLYSDREYGDGWLPWQT
;
A
#
# COMPACT_ATOMS: atom_id res chain seq x y z
N MET A 1 50.88 -60.67 6.96
CA MET A 1 50.48 -60.44 5.56
C MET A 1 49.01 -60.24 5.60
N ILE A 2 48.61 -59.15 5.29
CA ILE A 2 48.20 -58.24 4.28
C ILE A 2 47.16 -57.30 4.83
N LYS A 3 47.57 -56.07 4.92
CA LYS A 3 46.72 -54.91 5.04
C LYS A 3 46.08 -54.60 3.68
N ARG A 4 45.04 -53.84 3.69
CA ARG A 4 44.30 -53.14 2.63
C ARG A 4 42.94 -53.72 2.36
N ILE A 5 41.93 -53.13 3.00
CA ILE A 5 40.61 -52.80 2.45
C ILE A 5 39.90 -51.99 3.59
N SER A 6 40.05 -50.73 3.58
CA SER A 6 39.20 -49.80 4.38
C SER A 6 39.47 -48.37 3.96
N ILE A 7 39.08 -47.95 2.82
CA ILE A 7 38.97 -46.54 2.44
C ILE A 7 38.08 -46.47 1.19
N ILE A 8 36.82 -46.77 1.26
CA ILE A 8 35.85 -46.42 0.21
C ILE A 8 34.40 -46.33 0.76
N PHE A 9 34.19 -45.99 1.99
CA PHE A 9 32.80 -45.81 2.47
C PHE A 9 32.55 -44.49 3.16
N SER A 10 33.38 -43.46 2.89
CA SER A 10 33.28 -42.19 3.62
C SER A 10 32.92 -41.00 2.73
N PHE A 11 32.49 -41.20 1.51
CA PHE A 11 32.17 -40.07 0.59
C PHE A 11 30.74 -39.99 0.10
N TRP A 12 29.81 -40.78 0.66
CA TRP A 12 28.42 -40.78 0.21
C TRP A 12 27.41 -40.17 1.19
N VAL A 13 27.83 -39.60 2.31
CA VAL A 13 26.89 -38.97 3.29
C VAL A 13 27.02 -37.45 3.32
N LEU A 14 27.94 -36.85 2.57
CA LEU A 14 28.09 -35.39 2.54
C LEU A 14 27.41 -34.69 1.34
N GLY A 15 26.65 -35.41 0.54
CA GLY A 15 26.05 -34.89 -0.70
C GLY A 15 24.57 -34.55 -0.65
N LEU A 16 23.86 -34.67 0.48
CA LEU A 16 22.41 -34.52 0.55
C LEU A 16 21.93 -33.43 1.51
N PHE A 17 22.80 -32.53 1.94
CA PHE A 17 22.43 -31.32 2.70
C PHE A 17 22.70 -30.04 1.95
N THR A 18 22.59 -30.09 0.62
CA THR A 18 22.66 -28.87 -0.21
C THR A 18 21.26 -28.45 -0.64
N LEU A 19 20.88 -27.28 -0.17
CA LEU A 19 19.93 -26.36 -0.74
C LEU A 19 18.45 -26.76 -0.72
N MET A 20 17.81 -26.54 0.40
CA MET A 20 16.55 -25.82 0.44
C MET A 20 16.76 -24.49 1.19
N ILE A 21 17.63 -23.64 0.70
CA ILE A 21 17.46 -22.23 0.91
C ILE A 21 16.34 -21.85 -0.08
N ILE A 22 15.11 -21.97 0.38
CA ILE A 22 14.00 -21.27 -0.23
C ILE A 22 14.37 -19.80 0.00
N SER A 23 14.94 -19.21 -1.04
CA SER A 23 15.11 -17.77 -1.14
C SER A 23 13.71 -17.19 -1.19
N SER A 24 13.12 -16.96 -0.03
CA SER A 24 12.00 -16.06 0.12
C SER A 24 12.54 -14.68 -0.21
N LYS A 25 12.58 -14.34 -1.51
CA LYS A 25 12.75 -12.95 -1.92
C LYS A 25 11.62 -12.19 -1.22
N PRO A 26 11.92 -11.15 -0.44
CA PRO A 26 10.86 -10.27 0.02
C PRO A 26 10.09 -9.83 -1.22
N LEU A 27 8.77 -9.90 -1.17
CA LEU A 27 7.90 -9.39 -2.22
C LEU A 27 8.25 -7.91 -2.39
N ASP A 28 9.04 -7.61 -3.42
CA ASP A 28 9.35 -6.23 -3.79
C ASP A 28 8.08 -5.67 -4.44
N PHE A 29 7.23 -5.08 -3.59
CA PHE A 29 6.00 -4.42 -3.99
C PHE A 29 6.22 -3.37 -5.10
N ARG A 30 7.45 -2.88 -5.25
CA ARG A 30 7.85 -1.88 -6.25
C ARG A 30 7.81 -2.40 -7.68
N ASN A 31 7.90 -3.73 -7.88
CA ASN A 31 8.00 -4.34 -9.21
C ASN A 31 6.83 -5.26 -9.56
N SER A 32 5.86 -5.44 -8.66
CA SER A 32 4.76 -6.39 -8.81
C SER A 32 3.41 -5.75 -9.08
N VAL A 33 3.37 -4.51 -9.62
CA VAL A 33 2.10 -3.93 -10.05
C VAL A 33 1.61 -4.69 -11.26
N PRO A 34 0.47 -5.39 -11.16
CA PRO A 34 -0.11 -6.07 -12.30
C PRO A 34 -0.45 -5.07 -13.40
N ARG A 35 -0.24 -5.50 -14.65
CA ARG A 35 -0.73 -4.78 -15.82
C ARG A 35 -2.24 -4.55 -15.65
N PRO A 36 -2.78 -3.35 -15.90
CA PRO A 36 -4.21 -3.15 -15.91
C PRO A 36 -4.83 -4.17 -16.89
N PRO A 37 -5.95 -4.80 -16.51
CA PRO A 37 -6.66 -5.68 -17.42
C PRO A 37 -6.97 -4.90 -18.71
N ASN A 38 -6.70 -5.53 -19.86
CA ASN A 38 -6.82 -4.95 -21.19
C ASN A 38 -8.30 -4.90 -21.63
N GLU A 39 -9.17 -4.48 -20.72
CA GLU A 39 -10.58 -4.23 -20.98
C GLU A 39 -10.87 -2.77 -20.67
N SER A 40 -11.54 -2.15 -21.65
CA SER A 40 -12.13 -0.81 -21.55
C SER A 40 -13.14 -0.76 -20.41
N VAL A 41 -12.67 -0.70 -19.17
CA VAL A 41 -13.51 -0.46 -18.01
C VAL A 41 -13.59 1.06 -17.84
N GLU A 42 -14.43 1.70 -18.67
CA GLU A 42 -15.08 2.96 -18.34
C GLU A 42 -16.13 2.73 -17.24
N GLU A 43 -15.84 1.90 -16.26
CA GLU A 43 -16.59 1.91 -15.02
C GLU A 43 -15.94 2.99 -14.15
N SER A 44 -16.39 4.23 -14.38
CA SER A 44 -16.13 5.34 -13.47
C SER A 44 -16.49 4.85 -12.06
N ILE A 45 -15.49 4.71 -11.19
CA ILE A 45 -15.73 4.48 -9.77
C ILE A 45 -16.52 5.70 -9.28
N GLN A 46 -17.84 5.59 -9.33
CA GLN A 46 -18.71 6.60 -8.75
C GLN A 46 -18.58 6.46 -7.24
N LEU A 47 -17.68 7.26 -6.68
CA LEU A 47 -17.64 7.51 -5.25
C LEU A 47 -18.91 8.29 -4.88
N THR A 48 -20.02 7.58 -4.75
CA THR A 48 -21.24 8.19 -4.23
C THR A 48 -20.97 8.58 -2.77
N PRO A 49 -21.21 9.83 -2.38
CA PRO A 49 -21.15 10.21 -0.98
C PRO A 49 -22.16 9.34 -0.21
N VAL A 50 -21.70 8.59 0.74
CA VAL A 50 -22.57 7.85 1.64
C VAL A 50 -23.25 8.90 2.53
N LYS A 51 -24.55 9.09 2.36
CA LYS A 51 -25.34 9.95 3.21
C LYS A 51 -25.58 9.24 4.52
N HIS A 52 -24.84 9.60 5.55
CA HIS A 52 -25.10 9.16 6.91
C HIS A 52 -26.15 10.07 7.52
N ASP A 53 -27.35 9.54 7.76
CA ASP A 53 -28.45 10.26 8.42
C ASP A 53 -28.34 10.20 9.96
N ASP A 54 -27.52 9.31 10.50
CA ASP A 54 -27.25 9.17 11.94
C ASP A 54 -25.85 9.72 12.31
N PRO A 55 -25.70 10.31 13.52
CA PRO A 55 -24.38 10.77 13.98
C PRO A 55 -23.44 9.57 14.14
N VAL A 56 -22.32 9.62 13.44
CA VAL A 56 -21.26 8.61 13.56
C VAL A 56 -20.70 8.65 14.99
N VAL A 57 -20.84 7.54 15.70
CA VAL A 57 -20.25 7.40 17.04
C VAL A 57 -18.77 7.05 16.89
N LEU A 58 -17.92 8.06 16.99
CA LEU A 58 -16.47 7.86 16.87
C LEU A 58 -15.91 7.12 18.10
N PRO A 59 -14.92 6.23 17.92
CA PRO A 59 -14.18 5.66 19.04
C PRO A 59 -13.54 6.77 19.89
N HIS A 60 -13.66 6.68 21.22
CA HIS A 60 -13.21 7.72 22.15
C HIS A 60 -11.67 7.93 22.20
N ASN A 61 -10.90 7.07 21.54
CA ASN A 61 -9.44 7.02 21.61
C ASN A 61 -8.74 7.25 20.26
N MET A 62 -9.38 7.96 19.33
CA MET A 62 -8.77 8.34 18.07
C MET A 62 -7.55 9.23 18.29
N LEU A 63 -6.47 9.00 17.53
CA LEU A 63 -5.21 9.72 17.60
C LEU A 63 -5.23 11.02 16.77
N CYS A 64 -5.98 11.00 15.64
CA CYS A 64 -6.11 12.10 14.70
C CYS A 64 -7.59 12.40 14.38
N PRO A 65 -8.46 12.63 15.38
CA PRO A 65 -9.91 12.70 15.21
C PRO A 65 -10.39 13.80 14.25
N GLN A 66 -9.58 14.83 14.03
CA GLN A 66 -9.90 15.94 13.13
C GLN A 66 -10.05 15.52 11.67
N TRP A 67 -9.54 14.35 11.28
CA TRP A 67 -9.59 13.85 9.90
C TRP A 67 -10.72 12.87 9.65
N THR A 68 -11.40 12.41 10.70
CA THR A 68 -12.42 11.35 10.61
C THR A 68 -13.58 11.71 9.71
N GLN A 69 -14.12 12.95 9.85
CA GLN A 69 -15.26 13.36 9.02
C GLN A 69 -14.88 13.41 7.54
N ILE A 70 -13.69 13.92 7.21
CA ILE A 70 -13.21 13.95 5.83
C ILE A 70 -13.02 12.52 5.29
N ALA A 71 -12.53 11.60 6.13
CA ALA A 71 -12.40 10.18 5.74
C ALA A 71 -13.77 9.58 5.37
N ILE A 72 -14.79 9.79 6.19
CA ILE A 72 -16.16 9.35 5.92
C ILE A 72 -16.68 9.96 4.61
N ASP A 73 -16.52 11.28 4.43
CA ASP A 73 -16.97 12.02 3.26
C ASP A 73 -16.31 11.56 1.94
N VAL A 74 -15.14 10.93 2.00
CA VAL A 74 -14.46 10.34 0.84
C VAL A 74 -14.64 8.83 0.73
N GLY A 75 -15.55 8.26 1.54
CA GLY A 75 -16.04 6.90 1.39
C GLY A 75 -15.30 5.83 2.21
N TRP A 76 -14.54 6.21 3.24
CA TRP A 76 -14.04 5.24 4.22
C TRP A 76 -15.19 4.73 5.07
N ARG A 77 -15.22 3.42 5.33
CA ARG A 77 -16.25 2.80 6.18
C ARG A 77 -15.90 3.02 7.65
N GLU A 78 -16.91 3.08 8.49
CA GLU A 78 -16.72 3.27 9.93
C GLU A 78 -15.81 2.21 10.57
N GLU A 79 -15.92 0.96 10.10
CA GLU A 79 -15.09 -0.16 10.55
C GLU A 79 -13.61 -0.01 10.21
N ASP A 80 -13.28 0.76 9.16
CA ASP A 80 -11.90 1.01 8.72
C ASP A 80 -11.25 2.19 9.47
N LEU A 81 -12.05 3.05 10.09
CA LEU A 81 -11.57 4.29 10.72
C LEU A 81 -10.51 4.08 11.80
N PRO A 82 -10.60 3.08 12.69
CA PRO A 82 -9.57 2.88 13.70
C PRO A 82 -8.20 2.54 13.09
N MET A 83 -8.15 1.75 12.04
CA MET A 83 -6.90 1.41 11.35
C MET A 83 -6.38 2.61 10.55
N LEU A 84 -7.25 3.32 9.85
CA LEU A 84 -6.88 4.53 9.13
C LEU A 84 -6.30 5.59 10.07
N ASP A 85 -6.92 5.84 11.21
CA ASP A 85 -6.46 6.77 12.23
C ASP A 85 -5.06 6.40 12.75
N TYR A 86 -4.84 5.12 13.04
CA TYR A 86 -3.53 4.59 13.42
C TYR A 86 -2.49 4.85 12.34
N ILE A 87 -2.82 4.59 11.06
CA ILE A 87 -1.92 4.84 9.93
C ILE A 87 -1.61 6.32 9.81
N ILE A 88 -2.60 7.21 9.83
CA ILE A 88 -2.39 8.66 9.77
C ILE A 88 -1.44 9.11 10.88
N HIS A 89 -1.66 8.64 12.11
CA HIS A 89 -0.77 8.99 13.23
C HIS A 89 0.64 8.43 13.05
N ARG A 90 0.78 7.19 12.62
CA ARG A 90 2.08 6.55 12.39
C ARG A 90 2.88 7.25 11.30
N GLU A 91 2.24 7.56 10.17
CA GLU A 91 2.88 8.08 8.97
C GLU A 91 3.21 9.58 9.05
N SER A 92 2.30 10.38 9.60
CA SER A 92 2.43 11.84 9.54
C SER A 92 2.31 12.55 10.89
N ARG A 93 1.98 11.83 11.98
CA ARG A 93 1.57 12.46 13.26
C ARG A 93 0.42 13.44 13.08
N CYS A 94 -0.54 13.10 12.23
CA CYS A 94 -1.71 13.91 11.87
C CYS A 94 -1.38 15.20 11.08
N PHE A 95 -0.17 15.33 10.57
CA PHE A 95 0.28 16.55 9.90
C PHE A 95 0.15 16.43 8.38
N THR A 96 -0.63 17.34 7.79
CA THR A 96 -0.96 17.31 6.36
C THR A 96 0.22 17.60 5.44
N ALA A 97 1.16 18.44 5.87
CA ALA A 97 2.34 18.80 5.09
C ALA A 97 3.53 17.88 5.36
N SER A 98 3.31 16.68 5.92
CA SER A 98 4.35 15.69 6.09
C SER A 98 4.88 15.23 4.74
N TYR A 99 6.21 15.20 4.58
CA TYR A 99 6.88 14.79 3.36
C TYR A 99 8.15 14.01 3.67
N SER A 100 8.26 12.80 3.13
CA SER A 100 9.47 11.97 3.17
C SER A 100 10.15 12.01 1.81
N ASN A 101 11.23 12.78 1.70
CA ASN A 101 12.03 12.90 0.47
C ASN A 101 13.04 11.76 0.28
N THR A 102 13.19 10.89 1.27
CA THR A 102 14.09 9.72 1.21
C THR A 102 13.42 8.51 0.61
N ASP A 103 12.10 8.51 0.53
CA ASP A 103 11.35 7.43 -0.09
C ASP A 103 11.56 7.43 -1.61
N PRO A 104 11.62 6.24 -2.22
CA PRO A 104 11.75 6.13 -3.67
C PRO A 104 10.54 6.72 -4.41
N ASN A 105 10.67 6.84 -5.73
CA ASN A 105 9.61 7.32 -6.64
C ASN A 105 9.16 8.77 -6.39
N GLY A 106 10.06 9.62 -5.88
CA GLY A 106 9.78 11.04 -5.67
C GLY A 106 9.25 11.37 -4.28
N GLY A 107 9.33 10.44 -3.32
CA GLY A 107 8.95 10.68 -1.93
C GLY A 107 7.56 10.17 -1.54
N SER A 108 7.14 10.51 -0.34
CA SER A 108 5.81 10.18 0.20
C SER A 108 5.17 11.41 0.82
N TYR A 109 3.86 11.57 0.64
CA TYR A 109 3.16 12.84 0.81
C TYR A 109 1.97 12.74 1.78
N GLY A 110 1.85 13.71 2.65
CA GLY A 110 0.66 14.03 3.42
C GLY A 110 0.31 13.05 4.52
N LEU A 111 -0.96 13.00 4.88
CA LEU A 111 -1.48 12.31 6.06
C LEU A 111 -1.13 10.82 6.13
N THR A 112 -1.31 10.11 5.04
CA THR A 112 -1.08 8.65 4.94
C THR A 112 0.23 8.30 4.23
N GLN A 113 1.09 9.29 3.99
CA GLN A 113 2.36 9.14 3.28
C GLN A 113 2.18 8.37 1.96
N VAL A 114 1.28 8.86 1.12
CA VAL A 114 1.09 8.29 -0.23
C VAL A 114 2.38 8.43 -1.02
N ASN A 115 2.95 7.29 -1.45
CA ASN A 115 4.20 7.29 -2.22
C ASN A 115 3.99 7.87 -3.62
N GLY A 116 4.99 8.62 -4.10
CA GLY A 116 5.02 9.22 -5.43
C GLY A 116 4.84 8.23 -6.58
N TYR A 117 5.02 6.93 -6.32
CA TYR A 117 4.70 5.87 -7.28
C TYR A 117 3.27 5.98 -7.82
N TRP A 118 2.31 6.39 -6.99
CA TRP A 118 0.90 6.46 -7.34
C TRP A 118 0.50 7.72 -8.13
N CYS A 119 1.33 8.77 -8.08
CA CYS A 119 1.06 10.04 -8.74
C CYS A 119 2.11 10.45 -9.79
N ASN A 120 3.20 9.69 -9.94
CA ASN A 120 4.17 9.92 -10.98
C ASN A 120 3.89 9.04 -12.20
N SER A 121 4.32 9.53 -13.36
CA SER A 121 4.28 8.79 -14.61
C SER A 121 4.99 7.44 -14.49
N SER A 122 4.39 6.40 -15.01
CA SER A 122 4.95 5.06 -15.08
C SER A 122 4.68 4.42 -16.44
N GLN A 123 5.34 3.29 -16.73
CA GLN A 123 5.07 2.56 -17.98
C GLN A 123 3.63 2.04 -18.09
N TRP A 124 2.92 1.90 -16.95
CA TRP A 124 1.55 1.40 -16.89
C TRP A 124 0.52 2.53 -16.87
N TYR A 125 0.89 3.65 -16.25
CA TYR A 125 0.08 4.86 -16.14
C TYR A 125 0.94 6.06 -16.53
N PRO A 126 1.00 6.40 -17.83
CA PRO A 126 1.83 7.51 -18.31
C PRO A 126 1.51 8.85 -17.65
N ASP A 127 0.26 9.05 -17.26
CA ASP A 127 -0.21 10.27 -16.59
C ASP A 127 -0.25 10.13 -15.06
N GLY A 128 0.16 8.96 -14.52
CA GLY A 128 0.03 8.63 -13.10
C GLY A 128 -1.29 7.94 -12.77
N TYR A 129 -1.26 6.99 -11.82
CA TYR A 129 -2.45 6.21 -11.44
C TYR A 129 -3.58 7.11 -10.90
N LEU A 130 -3.28 7.98 -9.95
CA LEU A 130 -4.28 8.83 -9.31
C LEU A 130 -4.85 9.90 -10.26
N GLN A 131 -4.06 10.37 -11.23
CA GLN A 131 -4.50 11.28 -12.27
C GLN A 131 -5.50 10.64 -13.22
N VAL A 132 -5.27 9.38 -13.61
CA VAL A 132 -6.21 8.63 -14.47
C VAL A 132 -7.59 8.53 -13.82
N PHE A 133 -7.68 8.45 -12.50
CA PHE A 133 -8.95 8.46 -11.76
C PHE A 133 -9.46 9.87 -11.41
N GLY A 134 -8.78 10.92 -11.87
CA GLY A 134 -9.22 12.31 -11.65
C GLY A 134 -9.16 12.77 -10.19
N VAL A 135 -8.32 12.15 -9.37
CA VAL A 135 -8.23 12.46 -7.93
C VAL A 135 -7.36 13.68 -7.69
N LEU A 136 -6.31 13.83 -8.48
CA LEU A 136 -5.34 14.92 -8.36
C LEU A 136 -4.73 15.24 -9.73
N GLU A 137 -4.10 16.41 -9.84
CA GLU A 137 -3.36 16.81 -11.04
C GLU A 137 -1.85 16.57 -10.87
N GLN A 138 -1.32 16.79 -9.68
CA GLN A 138 0.10 16.65 -9.33
C GLN A 138 0.28 16.05 -7.94
N CYS A 139 1.45 15.47 -7.66
CA CYS A 139 1.70 14.79 -6.38
C CYS A 139 1.56 15.71 -5.17
N GLU A 140 1.83 17.01 -5.32
CA GLU A 140 1.70 18.02 -4.28
C GLU A 140 0.25 18.20 -3.80
N ASP A 141 -0.74 17.83 -4.60
CA ASP A 141 -2.15 17.87 -4.20
C ASP A 141 -2.45 16.89 -3.05
N LEU A 142 -1.56 15.92 -2.81
CA LEU A 142 -1.61 15.01 -1.67
C LEU A 142 -1.39 15.70 -0.31
N PHE A 143 -0.96 16.95 -0.28
CA PHE A 143 -0.92 17.73 0.96
C PHE A 143 -2.31 18.25 1.39
N TYR A 144 -3.31 18.20 0.50
CA TYR A 144 -4.69 18.51 0.86
C TYR A 144 -5.34 17.27 1.51
N PRO A 145 -5.92 17.39 2.73
CA PRO A 145 -6.45 16.25 3.48
C PRO A 145 -7.45 15.40 2.70
N ARG A 146 -8.39 16.06 2.02
CA ARG A 146 -9.42 15.37 1.24
C ARG A 146 -8.82 14.56 0.09
N THR A 147 -7.90 15.16 -0.65
CA THR A 147 -7.19 14.49 -1.77
C THR A 147 -6.36 13.32 -1.26
N ASN A 148 -5.64 13.51 -0.14
CA ASN A 148 -4.83 12.46 0.46
C ASN A 148 -5.67 11.25 0.89
N LEU A 149 -6.74 11.49 1.64
CA LEU A 149 -7.61 10.43 2.15
C LEU A 149 -8.41 9.72 1.03
N LEU A 150 -8.79 10.44 -0.02
CA LEU A 150 -9.39 9.87 -1.22
C LEU A 150 -8.39 9.00 -1.98
N SER A 151 -7.17 9.49 -2.18
CA SER A 151 -6.07 8.73 -2.79
C SER A 151 -5.77 7.45 -2.03
N ALA A 152 -5.63 7.56 -0.71
CA ALA A 152 -5.43 6.39 0.16
C ALA A 152 -6.58 5.38 0.03
N ARG A 153 -7.84 5.86 -0.07
CA ARG A 153 -8.99 4.98 -0.27
C ARG A 153 -8.93 4.22 -1.59
N LEU A 154 -8.55 4.87 -2.68
CA LEU A 154 -8.38 4.22 -3.99
C LEU A 154 -7.25 3.19 -3.98
N ILE A 155 -6.13 3.52 -3.36
CA ILE A 155 -4.99 2.61 -3.20
C ILE A 155 -5.40 1.40 -2.35
N TRP A 156 -6.17 1.63 -1.28
CA TRP A 156 -6.72 0.56 -0.45
C TRP A 156 -7.63 -0.38 -1.27
N LEU A 157 -8.56 0.18 -2.06
CA LEU A 157 -9.46 -0.60 -2.92
C LEU A 157 -8.69 -1.40 -3.98
N TYR A 158 -7.67 -0.80 -4.58
CA TYR A 158 -6.78 -1.48 -5.51
C TYR A 158 -6.09 -2.67 -4.83
N SER A 159 -5.48 -2.44 -3.67
CA SER A 159 -4.74 -3.46 -2.93
C SER A 159 -5.65 -4.60 -2.45
N ASP A 160 -6.84 -4.28 -1.96
CA ASP A 160 -7.83 -5.26 -1.53
C ASP A 160 -8.26 -6.16 -2.70
N ARG A 161 -8.55 -5.57 -3.84
CA ARG A 161 -8.94 -6.31 -5.05
C ARG A 161 -7.82 -7.21 -5.58
N GLU A 162 -6.59 -6.70 -5.67
CA GLU A 162 -5.48 -7.42 -6.30
C GLU A 162 -4.81 -8.45 -5.37
N TYR A 163 -4.81 -8.18 -4.07
CA TYR A 163 -4.04 -8.97 -3.10
C TYR A 163 -4.88 -9.53 -1.94
N GLY A 164 -6.15 -9.13 -1.82
CA GLY A 164 -7.04 -9.52 -0.72
C GLY A 164 -6.73 -8.82 0.61
N ASP A 165 -5.91 -7.77 0.58
CA ASP A 165 -5.58 -6.96 1.74
C ASP A 165 -5.38 -5.50 1.35
N GLY A 166 -6.37 -4.67 1.68
CA GLY A 166 -6.34 -3.25 1.37
C GLY A 166 -5.27 -2.47 2.13
N TRP A 167 -4.81 -2.99 3.27
CA TRP A 167 -3.82 -2.31 4.11
C TRP A 167 -2.37 -2.61 3.74
N LEU A 168 -2.15 -3.54 2.82
CA LEU A 168 -0.82 -3.99 2.40
C LEU A 168 0.16 -2.83 2.05
N PRO A 169 -0.24 -1.73 1.39
CA PRO A 169 0.66 -0.62 1.08
C PRO A 169 1.27 0.07 2.31
N TRP A 170 0.66 -0.08 3.48
CA TRP A 170 1.11 0.49 4.75
C TRP A 170 1.69 -0.54 5.72
N GLN A 171 1.85 -1.79 5.31
CA GLN A 171 2.53 -2.82 6.08
C GLN A 171 4.03 -2.75 5.79
N THR A 172 4.80 -2.26 6.75
CA THR A 172 6.28 -2.20 6.69
C THR A 172 6.89 -2.87 7.91
#